data_29017408295d86903cfcf6829a407be7
#
_entry.id   29017408295d86903cfcf6829a407be7
#
_cell.length_a   1.000
_cell.length_b   1.000
_cell.length_c   1.000
_cell.angle_alpha   90.00
_cell.angle_beta   90.00
_cell.angle_gamma   90.00
#
_symmetry.space_group_name_H-M   'P 1'
#
loop_
_entity.id
_entity.type
_entity.pdbx_description
1 polymer ?
#
loop_
_entity_poly.entity_id
_entity_poly.type
_entity_poly.pdbx_seq_one_letter_code
_entity_poly.pdbx_strand_id
1 'polypeptide(L)'
;MSQTTPNPNAASDKAPAVPPGRMPAIYLSHGAPPLADDKLWTGQLAAWSRNLPRPKAVLMISAHWEAAPLAIGATTTVPLVYDFWGFPQRYYQVAYPAPGAPGLAGDVRKLLRSAGTGVQDLPGRGLDHGAYVPLAEMFPAADVPVLQVSMPTLDPQRLFEMGRRLAPLRDDGILIVGSGFFTHNLRALSPGGQVLPVMADFDQWGEEALAHGDLDALLDFEHKARPPG
;
A
#
# COMPACT_ATOMS: atom_id res chain seq x y z
N MET A 1 -4.46 40.60 -20.39
CA MET A 1 -5.62 39.71 -20.26
C MET A 1 -5.28 38.45 -21.06
N SER A 2 -4.72 37.45 -20.39
CA SER A 2 -4.31 36.20 -21.04
C SER A 2 -5.41 35.17 -20.77
N GLN A 3 -6.07 34.71 -21.83
CA GLN A 3 -7.11 33.71 -21.78
C GLN A 3 -6.42 32.33 -21.74
N THR A 4 -6.51 31.66 -20.65
CA THR A 4 -6.15 30.22 -20.51
C THR A 4 -7.24 29.39 -21.17
N THR A 5 -6.94 28.81 -22.32
CA THR A 5 -7.79 27.82 -22.98
C THR A 5 -7.82 26.52 -22.12
N PRO A 6 -9.01 25.92 -21.90
CA PRO A 6 -9.08 24.63 -21.17
C PRO A 6 -8.47 23.50 -22.02
N ASN A 7 -7.70 22.66 -21.37
CA ASN A 7 -7.12 21.45 -21.96
C ASN A 7 -8.25 20.45 -22.33
N PRO A 8 -8.42 20.06 -23.61
CA PRO A 8 -9.49 19.16 -24.03
C PRO A 8 -9.25 17.68 -23.72
N ASN A 9 -8.17 17.32 -23.03
CA ASN A 9 -7.81 15.94 -22.69
C ASN A 9 -7.99 15.58 -21.21
N ALA A 10 -8.97 16.19 -20.53
CA ALA A 10 -9.46 15.60 -19.28
C ALA A 10 -10.26 14.34 -19.62
N ALA A 11 -9.55 13.23 -19.93
CA ALA A 11 -10.13 11.90 -19.96
C ALA A 11 -10.76 11.63 -18.59
N SER A 12 -12.01 11.20 -18.58
CA SER A 12 -12.75 10.92 -17.37
C SER A 12 -12.07 9.76 -16.60
N ASP A 13 -11.32 10.10 -15.57
CA ASP A 13 -10.76 9.17 -14.57
C ASP A 13 -11.89 8.46 -13.81
N LYS A 14 -12.56 7.54 -14.47
CA LYS A 14 -13.32 6.52 -13.77
C LYS A 14 -12.43 5.31 -13.60
N ALA A 15 -11.84 5.17 -12.42
CA ALA A 15 -11.33 3.88 -11.98
C ALA A 15 -12.38 2.78 -12.28
N PRO A 16 -11.95 1.58 -12.72
CA PRO A 16 -12.89 0.51 -13.04
C PRO A 16 -13.82 0.27 -11.87
N ALA A 17 -15.13 0.30 -12.14
CA ALA A 17 -16.15 0.15 -11.13
C ALA A 17 -15.96 -1.18 -10.38
N VAL A 18 -15.71 -1.11 -9.08
CA VAL A 18 -15.67 -2.31 -8.24
C VAL A 18 -17.09 -2.93 -8.25
N PRO A 19 -17.23 -4.23 -8.51
CA PRO A 19 -18.53 -4.89 -8.47
C PRO A 19 -19.25 -4.61 -7.14
N PRO A 20 -20.57 -4.41 -7.15
CA PRO A 20 -21.33 -4.19 -5.93
C PRO A 20 -21.07 -5.30 -4.90
N GLY A 21 -20.69 -4.91 -3.67
CA GLY A 21 -20.46 -5.84 -2.57
C GLY A 21 -19.02 -6.37 -2.42
N ARG A 22 -18.13 -6.17 -3.40
CA ARG A 22 -16.73 -6.58 -3.31
C ARG A 22 -15.85 -5.43 -2.87
N MET A 23 -14.96 -5.65 -1.89
CA MET A 23 -13.98 -4.64 -1.47
C MET A 23 -12.94 -4.39 -2.56
N PRO A 24 -12.46 -3.15 -2.75
CA PRO A 24 -11.32 -2.90 -3.61
C PRO A 24 -10.04 -3.54 -3.06
N ALA A 25 -9.05 -3.74 -3.92
CA ALA A 25 -7.65 -3.78 -3.54
C ALA A 25 -7.05 -2.43 -3.93
N ILE A 26 -6.31 -1.82 -3.05
CA ILE A 26 -5.73 -0.50 -3.28
C ILE A 26 -4.22 -0.52 -3.11
N TYR A 27 -3.55 0.32 -3.87
CA TYR A 27 -2.16 0.66 -3.65
C TYR A 27 -2.09 2.14 -3.29
N LEU A 28 -1.31 2.46 -2.26
CA LEU A 28 -1.10 3.83 -1.84
C LEU A 28 0.39 4.13 -1.63
N SER A 29 0.77 5.33 -1.96
CA SER A 29 2.09 5.84 -1.62
C SER A 29 2.10 6.31 -0.17
N HIS A 30 3.08 5.84 0.60
CA HIS A 30 3.41 6.42 1.89
C HIS A 30 4.83 6.98 1.85
N GLY A 31 5.09 8.03 2.58
CA GLY A 31 6.42 8.60 2.72
C GLY A 31 6.96 8.38 4.12
N ALA A 32 8.15 8.96 4.37
CA ALA A 32 8.67 9.06 5.71
C ALA A 32 7.63 9.72 6.64
N PRO A 33 7.68 9.50 7.96
CA PRO A 33 6.68 9.98 8.91
C PRO A 33 6.28 11.46 8.79
N PRO A 34 7.16 12.40 8.37
CA PRO A 34 6.77 13.80 8.13
C PRO A 34 5.70 14.00 7.06
N LEU A 35 5.44 13.02 6.19
CA LEU A 35 4.33 13.10 5.23
C LEU A 35 2.97 13.24 5.93
N ALA A 36 2.84 12.76 7.16
CA ALA A 36 1.66 12.98 7.99
C ALA A 36 1.39 14.47 8.32
N ASP A 37 2.39 15.35 8.15
CA ASP A 37 2.22 16.79 8.29
C ASP A 37 1.77 17.48 6.99
N ASP A 38 1.83 16.78 5.86
CA ASP A 38 1.38 17.29 4.55
C ASP A 38 -0.15 17.27 4.47
N LYS A 39 -0.74 18.47 4.52
CA LYS A 39 -2.20 18.64 4.51
C LYS A 39 -2.87 18.24 3.19
N LEU A 40 -2.14 18.28 2.07
CA LEU A 40 -2.67 17.80 0.80
C LEU A 40 -2.77 16.28 0.82
N TRP A 41 -1.70 15.60 1.14
CA TRP A 41 -1.65 14.14 1.19
C TRP A 41 -2.64 13.54 2.21
N THR A 42 -2.63 14.05 3.46
CA THR A 42 -3.56 13.59 4.51
C THR A 42 -5.01 13.86 4.13
N GLY A 43 -5.28 15.04 3.54
CA GLY A 43 -6.60 15.40 3.05
C GLY A 43 -7.09 14.49 1.91
N GLN A 44 -6.20 14.10 0.99
CA GLN A 44 -6.52 13.17 -0.10
C GLN A 44 -6.83 11.76 0.43
N LEU A 45 -6.01 11.22 1.35
CA LEU A 45 -6.27 9.93 1.97
C LEU A 45 -7.60 9.90 2.75
N ALA A 46 -7.84 10.93 3.54
CA ALA A 46 -9.10 11.06 4.28
C ALA A 46 -10.31 11.20 3.35
N ALA A 47 -10.18 11.91 2.22
CA ALA A 47 -11.24 12.00 1.22
C ALA A 47 -11.48 10.66 0.51
N TRP A 48 -10.39 9.97 0.16
CA TRP A 48 -10.46 8.68 -0.51
C TRP A 48 -11.12 7.63 0.36
N SER A 49 -10.75 7.54 1.63
CA SER A 49 -11.32 6.57 2.56
C SER A 49 -12.84 6.73 2.76
N ARG A 50 -13.35 7.98 2.70
CA ARG A 50 -14.80 8.24 2.79
C ARG A 50 -15.60 7.70 1.60
N ASN A 51 -14.94 7.52 0.45
CA ASN A 51 -15.54 6.98 -0.77
C ASN A 51 -15.41 5.45 -0.87
N LEU A 52 -14.65 4.83 0.04
CA LEU A 52 -14.54 3.37 0.10
C LEU A 52 -15.69 2.79 0.95
N PRO A 53 -16.19 1.61 0.61
CA PRO A 53 -17.03 0.88 1.53
C PRO A 53 -16.29 0.65 2.86
N ARG A 54 -16.99 0.71 4.00
CA ARG A 54 -16.33 0.45 5.27
C ARG A 54 -15.86 -1.01 5.35
N PRO A 55 -14.57 -1.26 5.52
CA PRO A 55 -14.05 -2.62 5.57
C PRO A 55 -14.36 -3.29 6.91
N LYS A 56 -14.55 -4.61 6.90
CA LYS A 56 -14.61 -5.43 8.12
C LYS A 56 -13.24 -5.58 8.76
N ALA A 57 -12.18 -5.61 7.95
CA ALA A 57 -10.78 -5.58 8.36
C ALA A 57 -9.90 -5.13 7.19
N VAL A 58 -8.66 -4.76 7.49
CA VAL A 58 -7.62 -4.40 6.52
C VAL A 58 -6.55 -5.48 6.52
N LEU A 59 -6.21 -6.01 5.33
CA LEU A 59 -4.99 -6.76 5.08
C LEU A 59 -3.95 -5.81 4.50
N MET A 60 -2.90 -5.54 5.29
CA MET A 60 -1.85 -4.59 4.94
C MET A 60 -0.57 -5.32 4.50
N ILE A 61 -0.05 -4.93 3.36
CA ILE A 61 1.26 -5.32 2.84
C ILE A 61 2.10 -4.04 2.70
N SER A 62 3.10 -3.88 3.57
CA SER A 62 4.00 -2.73 3.56
C SER A 62 5.32 -3.09 2.90
N ALA A 63 5.88 -2.18 2.10
CA ALA A 63 7.21 -2.30 1.52
C ALA A 63 8.34 -2.37 2.56
N HIS A 64 8.05 -2.05 3.83
CA HIS A 64 9.03 -2.09 4.93
C HIS A 64 9.15 -3.46 5.61
N TRP A 65 8.39 -4.45 5.16
CA TRP A 65 8.46 -5.77 5.76
C TRP A 65 8.65 -6.88 4.73
N GLU A 66 9.91 -7.14 4.45
CA GLU A 66 10.35 -8.29 3.66
C GLU A 66 10.77 -9.42 4.61
N ALA A 67 10.10 -10.56 4.56
CA ALA A 67 10.44 -11.74 5.35
C ALA A 67 9.96 -13.03 4.67
N ALA A 68 10.85 -14.00 4.54
CA ALA A 68 10.59 -15.33 4.01
C ALA A 68 10.89 -16.40 5.09
N PRO A 69 9.99 -17.39 5.28
CA PRO A 69 8.67 -17.52 4.63
C PRO A 69 7.75 -16.34 4.97
N LEU A 70 6.60 -16.23 4.25
CA LEU A 70 5.62 -15.21 4.56
C LEU A 70 5.31 -15.19 6.05
N ALA A 71 5.38 -14.01 6.65
CA ALA A 71 5.13 -13.82 8.07
C ALA A 71 3.81 -13.07 8.30
N ILE A 72 3.04 -13.52 9.27
CA ILE A 72 1.83 -12.87 9.77
C ILE A 72 2.18 -12.14 11.05
N GLY A 73 1.90 -10.85 11.11
CA GLY A 73 2.10 -9.99 12.27
C GLY A 73 1.12 -10.24 13.41
N ALA A 74 1.14 -9.37 14.39
CA ALA A 74 0.27 -9.46 15.55
C ALA A 74 -1.21 -9.52 15.16
N THR A 75 -1.93 -10.40 15.83
CA THR A 75 -3.40 -10.55 15.71
C THR A 75 -4.14 -9.91 16.87
N THR A 76 -3.43 -9.19 17.70
CA THR A 76 -3.93 -8.35 18.80
C THR A 76 -3.23 -6.99 18.72
N THR A 77 -3.73 -6.00 19.44
CA THR A 77 -3.05 -4.72 19.56
C THR A 77 -1.73 -4.89 20.31
N VAL A 78 -0.63 -4.51 19.67
CA VAL A 78 0.72 -4.48 20.23
C VAL A 78 1.41 -3.16 19.88
N PRO A 79 2.53 -2.79 20.49
CA PRO A 79 3.27 -1.58 20.13
C PRO A 79 3.60 -1.50 18.64
N LEU A 80 3.56 -0.29 18.07
CA LEU A 80 3.95 -0.01 16.69
C LEU A 80 5.45 -0.27 16.47
N VAL A 81 5.83 -0.50 15.23
CA VAL A 81 7.23 -0.60 14.80
C VAL A 81 7.63 0.73 14.18
N TYR A 82 8.53 1.45 14.86
CA TYR A 82 9.10 2.71 14.35
C TYR A 82 10.39 2.38 13.59
N ASP A 83 10.23 1.92 12.37
CA ASP A 83 11.31 1.43 11.48
C ASP A 83 11.98 2.56 10.69
N PHE A 84 12.16 3.70 11.30
CA PHE A 84 12.82 4.89 10.76
C PHE A 84 13.70 5.55 11.83
N TRP A 85 14.57 6.45 11.42
CA TRP A 85 15.50 7.16 12.30
C TRP A 85 15.79 8.59 11.82
N GLY A 86 16.32 9.42 12.72
CA GLY A 86 16.74 10.79 12.37
C GLY A 86 15.60 11.80 12.31
N PHE A 87 14.39 11.44 12.71
CA PHE A 87 13.25 12.35 12.76
C PHE A 87 12.97 12.91 14.16
N PRO A 88 12.24 14.05 14.26
CA PRO A 88 11.80 14.61 15.52
C PRO A 88 11.04 13.62 16.40
N GLN A 89 11.20 13.74 17.72
CA GLN A 89 10.66 12.81 18.72
C GLN A 89 9.13 12.57 18.60
N ARG A 90 8.37 13.58 18.15
CA ARG A 90 6.90 13.45 17.98
C ARG A 90 6.47 12.31 17.10
N TYR A 91 7.29 11.93 16.10
CA TYR A 91 6.94 10.81 15.18
C TYR A 91 7.11 9.44 15.85
N TYR A 92 7.93 9.34 16.91
CA TYR A 92 8.08 8.12 17.71
C TYR A 92 7.04 8.02 18.86
N GLN A 93 6.12 8.97 18.92
CA GLN A 93 5.05 9.03 19.93
C GLN A 93 3.66 8.81 19.31
N VAL A 94 3.60 8.58 18.00
CA VAL A 94 2.35 8.28 17.32
C VAL A 94 1.76 6.98 17.89
N ALA A 95 0.46 6.98 18.14
CA ALA A 95 -0.28 5.80 18.56
C ALA A 95 -1.39 5.51 17.54
N TYR A 96 -1.52 4.26 17.16
CA TYR A 96 -2.61 3.76 16.32
C TYR A 96 -3.08 2.41 16.86
N PRO A 97 -3.93 2.39 17.91
CA PRO A 97 -4.29 1.18 18.64
C PRO A 97 -5.39 0.36 17.94
N ALA A 98 -5.26 0.14 16.64
CA ALA A 98 -6.22 -0.66 15.91
C ALA A 98 -6.32 -2.08 16.47
N PRO A 99 -7.52 -2.67 16.52
CA PRO A 99 -7.69 -4.07 16.88
C PRO A 99 -6.92 -4.98 15.92
N GLY A 100 -6.40 -6.10 16.42
CA GLY A 100 -5.90 -7.17 15.55
C GLY A 100 -7.04 -7.95 14.89
N ALA A 101 -6.70 -8.73 13.86
CA ALA A 101 -7.67 -9.48 13.06
C ALA A 101 -7.36 -11.00 13.05
N PRO A 102 -7.59 -11.73 14.17
CA PRO A 102 -7.24 -13.15 14.27
C PRO A 102 -8.02 -14.04 13.28
N GLY A 103 -9.29 -13.71 13.00
CA GLY A 103 -10.08 -14.41 11.98
C GLY A 103 -9.43 -14.28 10.59
N LEU A 104 -9.10 -13.06 10.18
CA LEU A 104 -8.42 -12.80 8.91
C LEU A 104 -7.06 -13.53 8.82
N ALA A 105 -6.30 -13.61 9.93
CA ALA A 105 -5.07 -14.37 9.97
C ALA A 105 -5.29 -15.86 9.69
N GLY A 106 -6.38 -16.44 10.19
CA GLY A 106 -6.82 -17.79 9.87
C GLY A 106 -7.11 -17.99 8.38
N ASP A 107 -7.84 -17.07 7.77
CA ASP A 107 -8.20 -17.13 6.35
C ASP A 107 -6.98 -16.97 5.45
N VAL A 108 -6.08 -16.03 5.74
CA VAL A 108 -4.81 -15.85 5.04
C VAL A 108 -3.97 -17.14 5.08
N ARG A 109 -3.83 -17.76 6.27
CA ARG A 109 -3.10 -19.05 6.39
C ARG A 109 -3.74 -20.13 5.52
N LYS A 110 -5.06 -20.25 5.55
CA LYS A 110 -5.78 -21.26 4.78
C LYS A 110 -5.55 -21.07 3.27
N LEU A 111 -5.70 -19.85 2.76
CA LEU A 111 -5.53 -19.53 1.35
C LEU A 111 -4.10 -19.77 0.86
N LEU A 112 -3.09 -19.43 1.66
CA LEU A 112 -1.70 -19.53 1.25
C LEU A 112 -1.13 -20.93 1.45
N ARG A 113 -1.47 -21.64 2.53
CA ARG A 113 -1.02 -23.03 2.77
C ARG A 113 -1.57 -24.02 1.75
N SER A 114 -2.79 -23.82 1.28
CA SER A 114 -3.36 -24.65 0.20
C SER A 114 -2.54 -24.63 -1.08
N ALA A 115 -1.65 -23.66 -1.20
CA ALA A 115 -0.74 -23.44 -2.31
C ALA A 115 0.71 -23.84 -2.01
N GLY A 116 0.98 -24.48 -0.88
CA GLY A 116 2.33 -24.85 -0.49
C GLY A 116 3.20 -23.69 0.01
N THR A 117 2.62 -22.49 0.23
CA THR A 117 3.37 -21.34 0.76
C THR A 117 3.60 -21.54 2.26
N GLY A 118 4.86 -21.55 2.69
CA GLY A 118 5.21 -21.53 4.10
C GLY A 118 4.70 -20.23 4.75
N VAL A 119 4.07 -20.35 5.92
CA VAL A 119 3.56 -19.20 6.69
C VAL A 119 4.03 -19.35 8.13
N GLN A 120 4.65 -18.31 8.67
CA GLN A 120 5.06 -18.19 10.06
C GLN A 120 4.28 -17.11 10.79
N ASP A 121 4.17 -17.22 12.10
CA ASP A 121 3.52 -16.22 12.93
C ASP A 121 4.57 -15.42 13.71
N LEU A 122 4.43 -14.10 13.71
CA LEU A 122 5.24 -13.18 14.51
C LEU A 122 4.30 -12.33 15.40
N PRO A 123 3.73 -12.91 16.47
CA PRO A 123 2.66 -12.28 17.26
C PRO A 123 3.10 -11.01 18.00
N GLY A 124 4.39 -10.77 18.14
CA GLY A 124 4.94 -9.56 18.73
C GLY A 124 5.21 -8.44 17.72
N ARG A 125 5.03 -8.67 16.40
CA ARG A 125 5.30 -7.64 15.40
C ARG A 125 4.06 -6.79 15.16
N GLY A 126 4.14 -5.53 15.60
CA GLY A 126 3.13 -4.52 15.35
C GLY A 126 3.19 -3.93 13.93
N LEU A 127 2.32 -2.96 13.68
CA LEU A 127 2.26 -2.24 12.41
C LEU A 127 3.49 -1.35 12.25
N ASP A 128 4.13 -1.35 11.10
CA ASP A 128 5.20 -0.43 10.74
C ASP A 128 4.65 0.91 10.19
N HIS A 129 5.54 1.90 9.93
CA HIS A 129 5.09 3.21 9.48
C HIS A 129 4.38 3.19 8.12
N GLY A 130 4.74 2.27 7.23
CA GLY A 130 4.03 2.08 5.97
C GLY A 130 2.60 1.60 6.15
N ALA A 131 2.27 1.03 7.30
CA ALA A 131 0.92 0.63 7.67
C ALA A 131 0.20 1.71 8.50
N TYR A 132 0.74 2.09 9.67
CA TYR A 132 -0.02 2.92 10.58
C TYR A 132 -0.14 4.39 10.14
N VAL A 133 0.84 4.95 9.40
CA VAL A 133 0.76 6.35 8.98
C VAL A 133 -0.43 6.59 8.03
N PRO A 134 -0.57 5.85 6.91
CA PRO A 134 -1.74 6.05 6.05
C PRO A 134 -3.05 5.62 6.72
N LEU A 135 -3.05 4.57 7.52
CA LEU A 135 -4.28 4.11 8.18
C LEU A 135 -4.79 5.10 9.22
N ALA A 136 -3.91 5.84 9.90
CA ALA A 136 -4.31 6.90 10.84
C ALA A 136 -5.08 8.03 10.14
N GLU A 137 -4.78 8.32 8.87
CA GLU A 137 -5.51 9.30 8.07
C GLU A 137 -6.79 8.73 7.45
N MET A 138 -6.76 7.47 7.04
CA MET A 138 -7.91 6.81 6.42
C MET A 138 -8.97 6.39 7.44
N PHE A 139 -8.55 5.92 8.61
CA PHE A 139 -9.41 5.39 9.67
C PHE A 139 -8.97 5.93 11.04
N PRO A 140 -9.11 7.25 11.28
CA PRO A 140 -8.56 7.91 12.47
C PRO A 140 -9.13 7.42 13.81
N ALA A 141 -10.31 6.80 13.80
CA ALA A 141 -10.87 6.17 15.00
C ALA A 141 -10.14 4.91 15.44
N ALA A 142 -9.22 4.38 14.61
CA ALA A 142 -8.50 3.12 14.84
C ALA A 142 -9.40 1.95 15.24
N ASP A 143 -10.63 1.90 14.70
CA ASP A 143 -11.66 0.93 15.06
C ASP A 143 -11.87 -0.17 13.99
N VAL A 144 -11.11 -0.11 12.91
CA VAL A 144 -11.05 -1.16 11.88
C VAL A 144 -9.94 -2.15 12.24
N PRO A 145 -10.23 -3.46 12.35
CA PRO A 145 -9.19 -4.45 12.61
C PRO A 145 -8.14 -4.49 11.50
N VAL A 146 -6.87 -4.64 11.86
CA VAL A 146 -5.75 -4.66 10.90
C VAL A 146 -4.91 -5.93 11.09
N LEU A 147 -4.57 -6.55 9.98
CA LEU A 147 -3.55 -7.59 9.90
C LEU A 147 -2.46 -7.14 8.93
N GLN A 148 -1.23 -7.12 9.37
CA GLN A 148 -0.09 -6.91 8.47
C GLN A 148 0.60 -8.23 8.16
N VAL A 149 1.00 -8.42 6.89
CA VAL A 149 1.78 -9.57 6.44
C VAL A 149 3.02 -9.10 5.68
N SER A 150 4.07 -9.91 5.69
CA SER A 150 5.30 -9.60 4.96
C SER A 150 5.19 -9.87 3.47
N MET A 151 6.08 -9.27 2.69
CA MET A 151 6.42 -9.71 1.35
C MET A 151 7.47 -10.83 1.43
N PRO A 152 7.17 -12.05 0.99
CA PRO A 152 8.10 -13.18 1.12
C PRO A 152 9.16 -13.22 0.01
N THR A 153 9.07 -12.36 -0.97
CA THR A 153 9.94 -12.29 -2.16
C THR A 153 9.80 -10.92 -2.81
N LEU A 154 10.75 -10.56 -3.67
CA LEU A 154 10.65 -9.42 -4.59
C LEU A 154 10.37 -9.85 -6.04
N ASP A 155 10.16 -11.13 -6.29
CA ASP A 155 9.79 -11.67 -7.59
C ASP A 155 8.34 -11.24 -7.93
N PRO A 156 8.13 -10.41 -8.98
CA PRO A 156 6.82 -9.86 -9.32
C PRO A 156 5.77 -10.94 -9.64
N GLN A 157 6.19 -12.02 -10.33
CA GLN A 157 5.30 -13.13 -10.69
C GLN A 157 4.75 -13.81 -9.45
N ARG A 158 5.62 -14.09 -8.47
CA ARG A 158 5.24 -14.74 -7.21
C ARG A 158 4.37 -13.83 -6.35
N LEU A 159 4.66 -12.53 -6.32
CA LEU A 159 3.84 -11.54 -5.60
C LEU A 159 2.46 -11.43 -6.23
N PHE A 160 2.38 -11.39 -7.55
CA PHE A 160 1.11 -11.37 -8.27
C PHE A 160 0.27 -12.62 -7.97
N GLU A 161 0.89 -13.80 -8.02
CA GLU A 161 0.20 -15.05 -7.70
C GLU A 161 -0.27 -15.08 -6.23
N MET A 162 0.51 -14.56 -5.30
CA MET A 162 0.08 -14.37 -3.90
C MET A 162 -1.15 -13.47 -3.82
N GLY A 163 -1.14 -12.34 -4.53
CA GLY A 163 -2.28 -11.42 -4.60
C GLY A 163 -3.55 -12.10 -5.15
N ARG A 164 -3.42 -12.90 -6.21
CA ARG A 164 -4.54 -13.70 -6.75
C ARG A 164 -5.13 -14.65 -5.73
N ARG A 165 -4.31 -15.29 -4.91
CA ARG A 165 -4.75 -16.21 -3.85
C ARG A 165 -5.47 -15.50 -2.72
N LEU A 166 -5.07 -14.27 -2.41
CA LEU A 166 -5.69 -13.43 -1.38
C LEU A 166 -6.94 -12.70 -1.88
N ALA A 167 -7.14 -12.61 -3.20
CA ALA A 167 -8.24 -11.87 -3.81
C ALA A 167 -9.65 -12.27 -3.32
N PRO A 168 -9.96 -13.55 -2.96
CA PRO A 168 -11.27 -13.92 -2.41
C PRO A 168 -11.63 -13.20 -1.11
N LEU A 169 -10.65 -12.79 -0.29
CA LEU A 169 -10.90 -12.03 0.94
C LEU A 169 -11.70 -10.74 0.69
N ARG A 170 -11.61 -10.18 -0.50
CA ARG A 170 -12.36 -8.99 -0.91
C ARG A 170 -13.87 -9.23 -0.92
N ASP A 171 -14.30 -10.44 -1.24
CA ASP A 171 -15.71 -10.85 -1.22
C ASP A 171 -16.24 -10.96 0.22
N ASP A 172 -15.33 -11.18 1.19
CA ASP A 172 -15.65 -11.24 2.62
C ASP A 172 -15.62 -9.85 3.30
N GLY A 173 -15.40 -8.78 2.53
CA GLY A 173 -15.37 -7.40 3.03
C GLY A 173 -14.02 -6.96 3.57
N ILE A 174 -12.92 -7.62 3.15
CA ILE A 174 -11.56 -7.26 3.54
C ILE A 174 -10.96 -6.29 2.53
N LEU A 175 -10.50 -5.14 2.99
CA LEU A 175 -9.72 -4.19 2.21
C LEU A 175 -8.27 -4.67 2.14
N ILE A 176 -7.78 -4.96 0.94
CA ILE A 176 -6.36 -5.30 0.73
C ILE A 176 -5.62 -4.02 0.35
N VAL A 177 -4.56 -3.71 1.09
CA VAL A 177 -3.77 -2.48 0.90
C VAL A 177 -2.31 -2.83 0.69
N GLY A 178 -1.79 -2.51 -0.49
CA GLY A 178 -0.36 -2.40 -0.75
C GLY A 178 0.12 -0.98 -0.42
N SER A 179 1.22 -0.85 0.30
CA SER A 179 1.74 0.44 0.76
C SER A 179 3.24 0.55 0.49
N GLY A 180 3.62 1.51 -0.34
CA GLY A 180 4.99 1.76 -0.75
C GLY A 180 5.08 2.92 -1.73
N PHE A 181 6.26 3.15 -2.30
CA PHE A 181 6.44 4.03 -3.46
C PHE A 181 6.78 3.20 -4.70
N PHE A 182 6.50 3.76 -5.88
CA PHE A 182 7.00 3.19 -7.13
C PHE A 182 8.53 3.15 -7.17
N THR A 183 9.19 4.14 -6.57
CA THR A 183 10.64 4.21 -6.44
C THR A 183 11.03 4.58 -5.01
N HIS A 184 12.03 3.91 -4.46
CA HIS A 184 12.55 4.21 -3.11
C HIS A 184 14.08 4.37 -3.13
N ASN A 185 14.59 5.15 -4.08
CA ASN A 185 16.03 5.43 -4.17
C ASN A 185 16.40 6.68 -3.37
N LEU A 186 16.68 6.52 -2.08
CA LEU A 186 17.05 7.63 -1.19
C LEU A 186 18.36 8.34 -1.63
N ARG A 187 19.23 7.69 -2.43
CA ARG A 187 20.45 8.30 -2.97
C ARG A 187 20.18 9.27 -4.11
N ALA A 188 19.01 9.17 -4.73
CA ALA A 188 18.56 10.03 -5.82
C ALA A 188 17.69 11.20 -5.34
N LEU A 189 17.58 11.42 -4.03
CA LEU A 189 16.88 12.58 -3.48
C LEU A 189 17.60 13.86 -3.89
N SER A 190 16.87 14.75 -4.58
CA SER A 190 17.38 16.07 -4.95
C SER A 190 17.30 17.03 -3.76
N PRO A 191 18.38 17.70 -3.36
CA PRO A 191 18.35 18.69 -2.27
C PRO A 191 17.35 19.84 -2.49
N GLY A 192 16.98 20.12 -3.74
CA GLY A 192 16.03 21.17 -4.12
C GLY A 192 14.59 20.68 -4.32
N GLY A 193 14.28 19.42 -4.02
CA GLY A 193 12.94 18.85 -4.25
C GLY A 193 12.57 18.70 -5.73
N GLN A 194 13.54 18.83 -6.64
CA GLN A 194 13.30 18.63 -8.06
C GLN A 194 13.11 17.15 -8.38
N VAL A 195 12.08 16.82 -9.11
CA VAL A 195 11.87 15.47 -9.62
C VAL A 195 12.87 15.22 -10.74
N LEU A 196 13.66 14.16 -10.62
CA LEU A 196 14.57 13.74 -11.69
C LEU A 196 13.75 13.23 -12.89
N PRO A 197 14.13 13.58 -14.14
CA PRO A 197 13.39 13.12 -15.33
C PRO A 197 13.15 11.62 -15.35
N VAL A 198 14.14 10.81 -15.03
CA VAL A 198 14.03 9.34 -14.99
C VAL A 198 12.97 8.85 -13.98
N MET A 199 12.74 9.58 -12.90
CA MET A 199 11.70 9.26 -11.92
C MET A 199 10.31 9.64 -12.42
N ALA A 200 10.21 10.79 -13.11
CA ALA A 200 8.97 11.20 -13.75
C ALA A 200 8.57 10.24 -14.88
N ASP A 201 9.53 9.81 -15.70
CA ASP A 201 9.31 8.85 -16.78
C ASP A 201 8.85 7.49 -16.24
N PHE A 202 9.44 7.04 -15.13
CA PHE A 202 9.05 5.78 -14.48
C PHE A 202 7.63 5.88 -13.87
N ASP A 203 7.32 6.99 -13.24
CA ASP A 203 6.00 7.25 -12.66
C ASP A 203 4.91 7.27 -13.74
N GLN A 204 5.16 8.01 -14.83
CA GLN A 204 4.27 8.04 -16.00
C GLN A 204 4.07 6.66 -16.61
N TRP A 205 5.16 5.90 -16.80
CA TRP A 205 5.08 4.53 -17.31
C TRP A 205 4.21 3.65 -16.40
N GLY A 206 4.39 3.74 -15.08
CA GLY A 206 3.62 2.97 -14.12
C GLY A 206 2.14 3.32 -14.13
N GLU A 207 1.81 4.62 -14.23
CA GLU A 207 0.44 5.11 -14.37
C GLU A 207 -0.22 4.55 -15.64
N GLU A 208 0.47 4.63 -16.78
CA GLU A 208 -0.02 4.11 -18.06
C GLU A 208 -0.23 2.59 -18.03
N ALA A 209 0.74 1.84 -17.49
CA ALA A 209 0.64 0.38 -17.38
C ALA A 209 -0.53 -0.05 -16.49
N LEU A 210 -0.75 0.63 -15.37
CA LEU A 210 -1.89 0.39 -14.48
C LEU A 210 -3.22 0.77 -15.13
N ALA A 211 -3.29 1.93 -15.79
CA ALA A 211 -4.51 2.41 -16.46
C ALA A 211 -4.97 1.47 -17.58
N HIS A 212 -4.04 0.88 -18.30
CA HIS A 212 -4.32 -0.07 -19.37
C HIS A 212 -4.42 -1.53 -18.90
N GLY A 213 -4.12 -1.81 -17.63
CA GLY A 213 -4.07 -3.17 -17.09
C GLY A 213 -2.98 -4.03 -17.74
N ASP A 214 -1.88 -3.41 -18.16
CA ASP A 214 -0.76 -4.10 -18.81
C ASP A 214 0.04 -4.91 -17.80
N LEU A 215 -0.49 -6.08 -17.48
CA LEU A 215 0.12 -6.97 -16.50
C LEU A 215 1.51 -7.44 -16.93
N ASP A 216 1.70 -7.70 -18.23
CA ASP A 216 3.00 -8.18 -18.74
C ASP A 216 4.07 -7.10 -18.57
N ALA A 217 3.72 -5.82 -18.77
CA ALA A 217 4.63 -4.72 -18.48
C ALA A 217 4.95 -4.63 -17.00
N LEU A 218 3.94 -4.68 -16.13
CA LEU A 218 4.13 -4.59 -14.68
C LEU A 218 4.96 -5.75 -14.12
N LEU A 219 4.80 -6.97 -14.65
CA LEU A 219 5.56 -8.14 -14.21
C LEU A 219 7.01 -8.16 -14.72
N ASP A 220 7.28 -7.45 -15.81
CA ASP A 220 8.60 -7.31 -16.44
C ASP A 220 9.12 -5.86 -16.36
N PHE A 221 8.82 -5.19 -15.24
CA PHE A 221 9.13 -3.76 -15.06
C PHE A 221 10.62 -3.44 -15.23
N GLU A 222 11.52 -4.35 -14.88
CA GLU A 222 12.98 -4.15 -15.02
C GLU A 222 13.42 -3.90 -16.47
N HIS A 223 12.69 -4.46 -17.44
CA HIS A 223 12.98 -4.29 -18.86
C HIS A 223 12.04 -3.29 -19.54
N LYS A 224 10.78 -3.23 -19.11
CA LYS A 224 9.73 -2.44 -19.76
C LYS A 224 9.66 -0.99 -19.28
N ALA A 225 10.07 -0.74 -18.03
CA ALA A 225 10.07 0.61 -17.45
C ALA A 225 11.30 1.44 -17.83
N ARG A 226 12.17 0.98 -18.72
CA ARG A 226 13.33 1.77 -19.16
C ARG A 226 12.85 2.91 -20.04
N PRO A 227 13.30 4.16 -19.78
CA PRO A 227 13.06 5.23 -20.73
C PRO A 227 13.69 4.84 -22.07
N PRO A 228 13.04 5.20 -23.21
CA PRO A 228 13.65 5.02 -24.51
C PRO A 228 15.01 5.75 -24.51
N GLY A 229 16.09 5.02 -24.85
CA GLY A 229 17.47 5.52 -24.84
C GLY A 229 17.72 6.63 -25.88
#